data_b1caa590e503cdc7c11771068690786b
#
_entry.id   b1caa590e503cdc7c11771068690786b
#
_cell.length_a   1.000
_cell.length_b   1.000
_cell.length_c   1.000
_cell.angle_alpha   90.00
_cell.angle_beta   90.00
_cell.angle_gamma   90.00
#
_symmetry.space_group_name_H-M   'P 1'
#
loop_
_entity.id
_entity.type
_entity.pdbx_description
1 polymer ?
#
loop_
_entity_poly.entity_id
_entity_poly.type
_entity_poly.pdbx_seq_one_letter_code
_entity_poly.pdbx_strand_id
1 'polypeptide(L)'
;MELLLDSLFNGIAIGSVLLVAALGLAIVFGLMGVINLAHGELMMLGAYTTYVTQLVFKLPLLKPYYNAYVIVSIFLAFIVSGVVGILLEKTVIRKLYGSPLETLLATWGVSLILQQFVRSVPLAYGTGLVISLLIGLFLPTTFPSKIKESINFKYFKFSSWIFAALTGVLTGSVISSSVSKLLSLIHI
;
A
#
# COMPACT_ATOMS: atom_id res chain seq x y z
N MET A 1 -5.82 -12.10 -36.62
CA MET A 1 -6.82 -11.12 -36.19
C MET A 1 -6.86 -10.97 -34.68
N GLU A 2 -6.78 -12.06 -33.92
CA GLU A 2 -6.76 -12.03 -32.43
C GLU A 2 -5.61 -11.22 -31.86
N LEU A 3 -4.38 -11.38 -32.38
CA LEU A 3 -3.21 -10.61 -31.95
C LEU A 3 -3.37 -9.08 -32.09
N LEU A 4 -4.05 -8.64 -33.14
CA LEU A 4 -4.31 -7.20 -33.33
C LEU A 4 -5.36 -6.68 -32.35
N LEU A 5 -6.40 -7.46 -32.06
CA LEU A 5 -7.42 -7.11 -31.10
C LEU A 5 -6.85 -7.05 -29.67
N ASP A 6 -6.04 -8.03 -29.28
CA ASP A 6 -5.35 -8.06 -28.00
C ASP A 6 -4.39 -6.87 -27.83
N SER A 7 -3.63 -6.56 -28.89
CA SER A 7 -2.70 -5.41 -28.86
C SER A 7 -3.46 -4.09 -28.75
N LEU A 8 -4.58 -3.95 -29.45
CA LEU A 8 -5.43 -2.77 -29.39
C LEU A 8 -6.04 -2.59 -28.00
N PHE A 9 -6.58 -3.67 -27.45
CA PHE A 9 -7.18 -3.66 -26.11
C PHE A 9 -6.15 -3.30 -25.04
N ASN A 10 -4.97 -3.91 -25.09
CA ASN A 10 -3.87 -3.58 -24.17
C ASN A 10 -3.39 -2.14 -24.34
N GLY A 11 -3.33 -1.64 -25.56
CA GLY A 11 -2.97 -0.25 -25.83
C GLY A 11 -3.96 0.75 -25.26
N ILE A 12 -5.26 0.49 -25.40
CA ILE A 12 -6.32 1.32 -24.82
C ILE A 12 -6.27 1.25 -23.28
N ALA A 13 -6.07 0.06 -22.71
CA ALA A 13 -5.98 -0.12 -21.25
C ALA A 13 -4.80 0.66 -20.67
N ILE A 14 -3.61 0.53 -21.24
CA ILE A 14 -2.42 1.28 -20.80
C ILE A 14 -2.62 2.78 -21.01
N GLY A 15 -3.15 3.17 -22.18
CA GLY A 15 -3.42 4.58 -22.50
C GLY A 15 -4.39 5.23 -21.52
N SER A 16 -5.44 4.52 -21.09
CA SER A 16 -6.41 5.03 -20.12
C SER A 16 -5.78 5.26 -18.75
N VAL A 17 -4.91 4.35 -18.29
CA VAL A 17 -4.18 4.50 -17.02
C VAL A 17 -3.24 5.71 -17.10
N LEU A 18 -2.50 5.85 -18.20
CA LEU A 18 -1.60 6.99 -18.38
C LEU A 18 -2.36 8.33 -18.47
N LEU A 19 -3.54 8.33 -19.06
CA LEU A 19 -4.40 9.51 -19.13
C LEU A 19 -4.87 9.94 -17.74
N VAL A 20 -5.32 9.02 -16.91
CA VAL A 20 -5.72 9.30 -15.52
C VAL A 20 -4.52 9.83 -14.72
N ALA A 21 -3.34 9.23 -14.91
CA ALA A 21 -2.10 9.69 -14.29
C ALA A 21 -1.74 11.12 -14.69
N ALA A 22 -1.81 11.41 -15.98
CA ALA A 22 -1.53 12.75 -16.53
C ALA A 22 -2.53 13.80 -16.01
N LEU A 23 -3.82 13.46 -15.95
CA LEU A 23 -4.84 14.33 -15.37
C LEU A 23 -4.58 14.62 -13.89
N GLY A 24 -4.22 13.59 -13.12
CA GLY A 24 -3.85 13.77 -11.70
C GLY A 24 -2.67 14.73 -11.53
N LEU A 25 -1.61 14.55 -12.33
CA LEU A 25 -0.44 15.44 -12.32
C LEU A 25 -0.81 16.86 -12.75
N ALA A 26 -1.63 17.00 -13.79
CA ALA A 26 -2.07 18.31 -14.28
C ALA A 26 -2.88 19.08 -13.23
N ILE A 27 -3.76 18.39 -12.49
CA ILE A 27 -4.53 19.01 -11.39
C ILE A 27 -3.62 19.47 -10.27
N VAL A 28 -2.68 18.62 -9.84
CA VAL A 28 -1.72 18.96 -8.79
C VAL A 28 -0.86 20.15 -9.21
N PHE A 29 -0.33 20.13 -10.42
CA PHE A 29 0.46 21.24 -10.95
C PHE A 29 -0.36 22.52 -11.09
N GLY A 30 -1.60 22.44 -11.58
CA GLY A 30 -2.48 23.58 -11.75
C GLY A 30 -2.89 24.25 -10.44
N LEU A 31 -3.08 23.47 -9.36
CA LEU A 31 -3.48 24.00 -8.05
C LEU A 31 -2.28 24.47 -7.21
N MET A 32 -1.17 23.77 -7.26
CA MET A 32 -0.01 24.01 -6.39
C MET A 32 1.11 24.79 -7.09
N GLY A 33 1.11 24.85 -8.42
CA GLY A 33 2.19 25.46 -9.21
C GLY A 33 3.54 24.76 -9.09
N VAL A 34 3.56 23.51 -8.59
CA VAL A 34 4.77 22.75 -8.29
C VAL A 34 4.71 21.39 -8.98
N ILE A 35 5.79 21.01 -9.63
CA ILE A 35 5.92 19.70 -10.25
C ILE A 35 6.36 18.70 -9.17
N ASN A 36 5.48 17.71 -8.91
CA ASN A 36 5.77 16.64 -7.97
C ASN A 36 6.23 15.37 -8.73
N LEU A 37 7.54 15.13 -8.75
CA LEU A 37 8.10 13.93 -9.38
C LEU A 37 7.78 12.62 -8.64
N ALA A 38 7.38 12.69 -7.37
CA ALA A 38 6.95 11.51 -6.61
C ALA A 38 5.52 11.06 -6.92
N HIS A 39 4.82 11.71 -7.87
CA HIS A 39 3.43 11.36 -8.22
C HIS A 39 3.31 9.90 -8.74
N GLY A 40 4.24 9.48 -9.57
CA GLY A 40 4.30 8.10 -10.06
C GLY A 40 4.48 7.07 -8.95
N GLU A 41 5.24 7.42 -7.91
CA GLU A 41 5.49 6.54 -6.77
C GLU A 41 4.26 6.38 -5.87
N LEU A 42 3.43 7.42 -5.77
CA LEU A 42 2.14 7.32 -5.07
C LEU A 42 1.19 6.37 -5.81
N MET A 43 1.22 6.37 -7.14
CA MET A 43 0.47 5.39 -7.95
C MET A 43 1.03 3.98 -7.75
N MET A 44 2.35 3.81 -7.72
CA MET A 44 3.02 2.54 -7.43
C MET A 44 2.61 2.00 -6.06
N LEU A 45 2.55 2.85 -5.03
CA LEU A 45 2.07 2.46 -3.69
C LEU A 45 0.62 1.99 -3.71
N GLY A 46 -0.24 2.66 -4.47
CA GLY A 46 -1.63 2.23 -4.67
C GLY A 46 -1.73 0.85 -5.31
N ALA A 47 -0.97 0.62 -6.39
CA ALA A 47 -0.91 -0.67 -7.07
C ALA A 47 -0.34 -1.77 -6.15
N TYR A 48 0.71 -1.47 -5.39
CA TYR A 48 1.29 -2.40 -4.43
C TYR A 48 0.31 -2.76 -3.31
N THR A 49 -0.45 -1.79 -2.80
CA THR A 49 -1.50 -2.02 -1.80
C THR A 49 -2.59 -2.95 -2.34
N THR A 50 -3.01 -2.77 -3.59
CA THR A 50 -3.98 -3.65 -4.26
C THR A 50 -3.45 -5.08 -4.35
N TYR A 51 -2.19 -5.25 -4.72
CA TYR A 51 -1.54 -6.55 -4.81
C TYR A 51 -1.46 -7.26 -3.43
N VAL A 52 -1.04 -6.53 -2.39
CA VAL A 52 -1.00 -7.06 -1.03
C VAL A 52 -2.39 -7.46 -0.54
N THR A 53 -3.41 -6.65 -0.81
CA THR A 53 -4.80 -6.96 -0.48
C THR A 53 -5.26 -8.25 -1.17
N GLN A 54 -4.93 -8.42 -2.44
CA GLN A 54 -5.24 -9.66 -3.18
C GLN A 54 -4.61 -10.89 -2.52
N LEU A 55 -3.35 -10.80 -2.07
CA LEU A 55 -2.67 -11.89 -1.37
C LEU A 55 -3.36 -12.25 -0.05
N VAL A 56 -3.80 -11.25 0.70
CA VAL A 56 -4.53 -11.46 1.96
C VAL A 56 -5.86 -12.19 1.71
N PHE A 57 -6.58 -11.83 0.65
CA PHE A 57 -7.84 -12.49 0.28
C PHE A 57 -7.66 -13.90 -0.30
N LYS A 58 -6.43 -14.28 -0.71
CA LYS A 58 -6.10 -15.67 -1.09
C LYS A 58 -5.92 -16.60 0.10
N LEU A 59 -5.79 -16.08 1.32
CA LEU A 59 -5.73 -16.90 2.52
C LEU A 59 -7.01 -17.72 2.71
N PRO A 60 -6.92 -18.97 3.24
CA PRO A 60 -8.07 -19.87 3.35
C PRO A 60 -9.23 -19.29 4.13
N LEU A 61 -8.97 -18.39 5.09
CA LEU A 61 -9.97 -17.73 5.92
C LEU A 61 -10.86 -16.76 5.14
N LEU A 62 -10.31 -16.05 4.14
CA LEU A 62 -10.98 -15.00 3.37
C LEU A 62 -11.37 -15.44 1.96
N LYS A 63 -11.02 -16.68 1.60
CA LYS A 63 -11.30 -17.25 0.27
C LYS A 63 -12.76 -17.16 -0.18
N PRO A 64 -13.78 -17.34 0.68
CA PRO A 64 -15.20 -17.19 0.27
C PRO A 64 -15.54 -15.76 -0.16
N TYR A 65 -14.82 -14.76 0.33
CA TYR A 65 -15.03 -13.33 0.01
C TYR A 65 -14.07 -12.80 -1.07
N TYR A 66 -13.41 -13.70 -1.82
CA TYR A 66 -12.39 -13.32 -2.81
C TYR A 66 -12.87 -12.26 -3.81
N ASN A 67 -14.13 -12.32 -4.26
CA ASN A 67 -14.68 -11.35 -5.21
C ASN A 67 -14.78 -9.93 -4.64
N ALA A 68 -14.83 -9.77 -3.33
CA ALA A 68 -14.89 -8.46 -2.68
C ALA A 68 -13.52 -7.75 -2.58
N TYR A 69 -12.39 -8.47 -2.86
CA TYR A 69 -11.05 -7.87 -2.73
C TYR A 69 -10.87 -6.61 -3.58
N VAL A 70 -11.50 -6.55 -4.76
CA VAL A 70 -11.38 -5.41 -5.68
C VAL A 70 -11.90 -4.13 -5.03
N ILE A 71 -13.10 -4.20 -4.44
CA ILE A 71 -13.73 -3.04 -3.79
C ILE A 71 -12.90 -2.62 -2.58
N VAL A 72 -12.52 -3.57 -1.73
CA VAL A 72 -11.71 -3.31 -0.53
C VAL A 72 -10.34 -2.73 -0.90
N SER A 73 -9.70 -3.25 -1.96
CA SER A 73 -8.39 -2.76 -2.40
C SER A 73 -8.42 -1.33 -2.91
N ILE A 74 -9.50 -0.89 -3.57
CA ILE A 74 -9.64 0.50 -4.03
C ILE A 74 -9.65 1.46 -2.83
N PHE A 75 -10.44 1.16 -1.79
CA PHE A 75 -10.49 1.98 -0.58
C PHE A 75 -9.15 1.97 0.17
N LEU A 76 -8.51 0.80 0.31
CA LEU A 76 -7.21 0.68 0.97
C LEU A 76 -6.12 1.42 0.20
N ALA A 77 -6.06 1.27 -1.12
CA ALA A 77 -5.10 1.97 -1.96
C ALA A 77 -5.26 3.48 -1.85
N PHE A 78 -6.50 3.98 -1.84
CA PHE A 78 -6.79 5.39 -1.66
C PHE A 78 -6.30 5.90 -0.30
N ILE A 79 -6.58 5.17 0.79
CA ILE A 79 -6.16 5.56 2.14
C ILE A 79 -4.63 5.56 2.25
N VAL A 80 -3.95 4.49 1.81
CA VAL A 80 -2.49 4.37 1.92
C VAL A 80 -1.80 5.44 1.10
N SER A 81 -2.17 5.59 -0.16
CA SER A 81 -1.61 6.61 -1.05
C SER A 81 -1.91 8.02 -0.54
N GLY A 82 -3.13 8.26 -0.02
CA GLY A 82 -3.52 9.53 0.56
C GLY A 82 -2.73 9.89 1.81
N VAL A 83 -2.54 8.96 2.74
CA VAL A 83 -1.74 9.18 3.95
C VAL A 83 -0.29 9.50 3.60
N VAL A 84 0.32 8.74 2.69
CA VAL A 84 1.69 9.01 2.23
C VAL A 84 1.76 10.35 1.51
N GLY A 85 0.78 10.70 0.67
CA GLY A 85 0.69 12.00 0.02
C GLY A 85 0.60 13.16 1.00
N ILE A 86 -0.22 13.06 2.04
CA ILE A 86 -0.33 14.08 3.10
C ILE A 86 0.98 14.21 3.89
N LEU A 87 1.65 13.09 4.18
CA LEU A 87 2.95 13.10 4.84
C LEU A 87 4.00 13.83 3.99
N LEU A 88 4.05 13.52 2.70
CA LEU A 88 4.95 14.17 1.75
C LEU A 88 4.68 15.66 1.63
N GLU A 89 3.41 16.03 1.50
CA GLU A 89 3.02 17.45 1.43
C GLU A 89 3.50 18.21 2.66
N LYS A 90 3.16 17.71 3.87
CA LYS A 90 3.50 18.40 5.12
C LYS A 90 4.99 18.44 5.44
N THR A 91 5.72 17.37 5.08
CA THR A 91 7.13 17.21 5.48
C THR A 91 8.09 17.87 4.50
N VAL A 92 7.81 17.73 3.21
CA VAL A 92 8.72 18.15 2.13
C VAL A 92 8.15 19.33 1.36
N ILE A 93 7.01 19.14 0.67
CA ILE A 93 6.52 20.09 -0.32
C ILE A 93 6.16 21.44 0.33
N ARG A 94 5.49 21.41 1.46
CA ARG A 94 5.03 22.63 2.16
C ARG A 94 6.16 23.55 2.58
N LYS A 95 7.34 23.01 2.86
CA LYS A 95 8.52 23.78 3.25
C LYS A 95 9.25 24.44 2.08
N LEU A 96 9.00 23.94 0.86
CA LEU A 96 9.66 24.33 -0.36
C LEU A 96 8.75 25.12 -1.31
N TYR A 97 7.56 25.54 -0.83
CA TYR A 97 6.67 26.40 -1.60
C TYR A 97 7.40 27.71 -1.96
N GLY A 98 7.35 28.08 -3.25
CA GLY A 98 8.01 29.28 -3.78
C GLY A 98 9.36 29.04 -4.43
N SER A 99 9.96 27.85 -4.29
CA SER A 99 11.19 27.46 -4.99
C SER A 99 10.95 26.22 -5.85
N PRO A 100 10.55 26.36 -7.12
CA PRO A 100 10.17 25.22 -7.97
C PRO A 100 11.29 24.21 -8.18
N LEU A 101 12.53 24.70 -8.32
CA LEU A 101 13.70 23.85 -8.55
C LEU A 101 14.03 22.98 -7.34
N GLU A 102 13.98 23.54 -6.15
CA GLU A 102 14.23 22.80 -4.90
C GLU A 102 13.16 21.75 -4.65
N THR A 103 11.89 22.06 -4.92
CA THR A 103 10.78 21.12 -4.80
C THR A 103 10.94 19.96 -5.77
N LEU A 104 11.38 20.22 -7.00
CA LEU A 104 11.64 19.21 -8.02
C LEU A 104 12.75 18.24 -7.58
N LEU A 105 13.86 18.75 -7.07
CA LEU A 105 14.97 17.94 -6.54
C LEU A 105 14.55 17.14 -5.30
N ALA A 106 13.83 17.76 -4.37
CA ALA A 106 13.36 17.10 -3.16
C ALA A 106 12.37 15.97 -3.46
N THR A 107 11.41 16.19 -4.35
CA THR A 107 10.45 15.17 -4.76
C THR A 107 11.10 14.04 -5.54
N TRP A 108 12.15 14.31 -6.32
CA TRP A 108 12.96 13.28 -6.95
C TRP A 108 13.68 12.40 -5.92
N GLY A 109 14.31 13.01 -4.90
CA GLY A 109 14.91 12.27 -3.81
C GLY A 109 13.92 11.39 -3.05
N VAL A 110 12.72 11.91 -2.79
CA VAL A 110 11.62 11.14 -2.18
C VAL A 110 11.20 9.99 -3.09
N SER A 111 11.09 10.18 -4.40
CA SER A 111 10.80 9.12 -5.37
C SER A 111 11.78 7.96 -5.23
N LEU A 112 13.08 8.24 -5.20
CA LEU A 112 14.11 7.20 -5.01
C LEU A 112 13.97 6.45 -3.68
N ILE A 113 13.64 7.15 -2.60
CA ILE A 113 13.41 6.53 -1.28
C ILE A 113 12.19 5.60 -1.34
N LEU A 114 11.08 6.05 -1.93
CA LEU A 114 9.88 5.25 -2.06
C LEU A 114 10.08 4.00 -2.92
N GLN A 115 10.80 4.13 -4.04
CA GLN A 115 11.16 2.99 -4.90
C GLN A 115 11.99 1.97 -4.11
N GLN A 116 13.01 2.45 -3.40
CA GLN A 116 13.87 1.57 -2.62
C GLN A 116 13.11 0.92 -1.47
N PHE A 117 12.19 1.65 -0.83
CA PHE A 117 11.33 1.12 0.22
C PHE A 117 10.46 -0.03 -0.30
N VAL A 118 9.74 0.16 -1.40
CA VAL A 118 8.89 -0.89 -1.99
C VAL A 118 9.72 -2.09 -2.46
N ARG A 119 10.92 -1.85 -3.00
CA ARG A 119 11.82 -2.92 -3.42
C ARG A 119 12.41 -3.70 -2.25
N SER A 120 12.71 -3.04 -1.12
CA SER A 120 13.32 -3.65 0.06
C SER A 120 12.33 -4.37 0.97
N VAL A 121 11.04 -4.04 0.89
CA VAL A 121 9.99 -4.74 1.63
C VAL A 121 9.62 -6.01 0.86
N PRO A 122 10.09 -7.21 1.28
CA PRO A 122 9.63 -8.44 0.65
C PRO A 122 8.12 -8.53 0.79
N LEU A 123 7.48 -9.04 -0.24
CA LEU A 123 6.02 -9.23 -0.32
C LEU A 123 5.41 -9.84 0.96
N ALA A 124 6.17 -10.71 1.60
CA ALA A 124 5.84 -11.38 2.84
C ALA A 124 5.61 -10.42 4.02
N TYR A 125 6.39 -9.34 4.12
CA TYR A 125 6.21 -8.35 5.19
C TYR A 125 5.03 -7.42 4.91
N GLY A 126 4.73 -7.14 3.64
CA GLY A 126 3.54 -6.37 3.24
C GLY A 126 2.24 -7.06 3.66
N THR A 127 2.12 -8.35 3.42
CA THR A 127 0.96 -9.15 3.86
C THR A 127 0.87 -9.21 5.38
N GLY A 128 2.00 -9.37 6.07
CA GLY A 128 2.08 -9.36 7.53
C GLY A 128 1.60 -8.03 8.13
N LEU A 129 1.97 -6.89 7.53
CA LEU A 129 1.54 -5.56 7.94
C LEU A 129 0.02 -5.36 7.79
N VAL A 130 -0.55 -5.77 6.67
CA VAL A 130 -2.01 -5.66 6.44
C VAL A 130 -2.78 -6.55 7.42
N ILE A 131 -2.31 -7.77 7.66
CA ILE A 131 -2.92 -8.68 8.64
C ILE A 131 -2.83 -8.08 10.04
N SER A 132 -1.68 -7.50 10.43
CA SER A 132 -1.51 -6.87 11.74
C SER A 132 -2.42 -5.65 11.92
N LEU A 133 -2.60 -4.84 10.89
CA LEU A 133 -3.52 -3.71 10.90
C LEU A 133 -4.98 -4.16 11.05
N LEU A 134 -5.39 -5.20 10.32
CA LEU A 134 -6.73 -5.77 10.44
C LEU A 134 -6.98 -6.34 11.83
N ILE A 135 -6.03 -7.11 12.37
CA ILE A 135 -6.13 -7.65 13.73
C ILE A 135 -6.17 -6.51 14.77
N GLY A 136 -5.31 -5.50 14.64
CA GLY A 136 -5.28 -4.34 15.54
C GLY A 136 -6.56 -3.49 15.52
N LEU A 137 -7.25 -3.43 14.38
CA LEU A 137 -8.54 -2.74 14.24
C LEU A 137 -9.71 -3.58 14.77
N PHE A 138 -9.71 -4.90 14.52
CA PHE A 138 -10.83 -5.78 14.88
C PHE A 138 -10.74 -6.33 16.31
N LEU A 139 -9.52 -6.57 16.83
CA LEU A 139 -9.35 -7.14 18.18
C LEU A 139 -10.03 -6.31 19.28
N PRO A 140 -9.89 -4.98 19.34
CA PRO A 140 -10.52 -4.18 20.39
C PRO A 140 -12.05 -4.10 20.28
N THR A 141 -12.65 -4.45 19.14
CA THR A 141 -14.11 -4.43 18.96
C THR A 141 -14.78 -5.75 19.35
N THR A 142 -14.02 -6.84 19.36
CA THR A 142 -14.56 -8.21 19.56
C THR A 142 -14.54 -8.67 21.02
N PHE A 143 -13.87 -7.92 21.93
CA PHE A 143 -13.79 -8.31 23.33
C PHE A 143 -15.05 -7.95 24.14
N PRO A 144 -15.59 -8.89 24.94
CA PRO A 144 -16.76 -8.65 25.76
C PRO A 144 -16.48 -7.57 26.82
N SER A 145 -17.52 -6.77 27.10
CA SER A 145 -17.49 -5.59 27.96
C SER A 145 -16.94 -5.80 29.37
N LYS A 146 -17.02 -7.02 29.90
CA LYS A 146 -16.53 -7.38 31.27
C LYS A 146 -15.00 -7.32 31.43
N ILE A 147 -14.23 -7.46 30.35
CA ILE A 147 -12.77 -7.41 30.39
C ILE A 147 -12.28 -5.94 30.25
N LYS A 148 -13.12 -5.08 29.68
CA LYS A 148 -12.81 -3.68 29.43
C LYS A 148 -12.69 -2.83 30.71
N GLU A 149 -13.31 -3.27 31.79
CA GLU A 149 -13.36 -2.57 33.09
C GLU A 149 -12.17 -2.88 34.00
N SER A 150 -11.53 -4.06 33.86
CA SER A 150 -10.44 -4.52 34.69
C SER A 150 -9.04 -4.12 34.24
N ILE A 151 -8.86 -3.69 33.00
CA ILE A 151 -7.54 -3.37 32.45
C ILE A 151 -7.56 -1.92 31.94
N ASN A 152 -6.54 -1.16 32.36
CA ASN A 152 -6.36 0.20 31.87
C ASN A 152 -6.33 0.19 30.31
N PHE A 153 -7.42 0.68 29.71
CA PHE A 153 -7.73 0.58 28.26
C PHE A 153 -6.60 1.09 27.35
N LYS A 154 -5.77 2.00 27.85
CA LYS A 154 -4.61 2.53 27.14
C LYS A 154 -3.51 1.48 26.96
N TYR A 155 -3.22 0.68 28.02
CA TYR A 155 -2.22 -0.39 27.95
C TYR A 155 -2.73 -1.59 27.14
N PHE A 156 -4.02 -1.89 27.21
CA PHE A 156 -4.64 -2.94 26.41
C PHE A 156 -4.57 -2.64 24.92
N LYS A 157 -4.88 -1.40 24.50
CA LYS A 157 -4.72 -0.98 23.11
C LYS A 157 -3.27 -1.08 22.64
N PHE A 158 -2.33 -0.67 23.48
CA PHE A 158 -0.91 -0.72 23.15
C PHE A 158 -0.38 -2.17 23.06
N SER A 159 -0.78 -3.06 23.97
CA SER A 159 -0.41 -4.48 23.92
C SER A 159 -1.03 -5.19 22.71
N SER A 160 -2.25 -4.86 22.35
CA SER A 160 -2.93 -5.37 21.13
C SER A 160 -2.17 -4.99 19.86
N TRP A 161 -1.67 -3.76 19.78
CA TRP A 161 -0.83 -3.31 18.63
C TRP A 161 0.51 -4.03 18.58
N ILE A 162 1.17 -4.24 19.74
CA ILE A 162 2.43 -5.02 19.81
C ILE A 162 2.19 -6.46 19.38
N PHE A 163 1.12 -7.08 19.87
CA PHE A 163 0.78 -8.45 19.51
C PHE A 163 0.44 -8.58 18.02
N ALA A 164 -0.32 -7.62 17.45
CA ALA A 164 -0.61 -7.56 16.03
C ALA A 164 0.66 -7.37 15.18
N ALA A 165 1.59 -6.52 15.62
CA ALA A 165 2.88 -6.34 14.95
C ALA A 165 3.73 -7.61 14.97
N LEU A 166 3.77 -8.29 16.10
CA LEU A 166 4.52 -9.54 16.28
C LEU A 166 3.95 -10.68 15.42
N THR A 167 2.63 -10.83 15.39
CA THR A 167 1.97 -11.80 14.50
C THR A 167 2.17 -11.45 13.03
N GLY A 168 2.18 -10.17 12.67
CA GLY A 168 2.47 -9.71 11.31
C GLY A 168 3.89 -10.08 10.86
N VAL A 169 4.89 -9.88 11.72
CA VAL A 169 6.29 -10.28 11.44
C VAL A 169 6.42 -11.79 11.31
N LEU A 170 5.80 -12.56 12.21
CA LEU A 170 5.83 -14.02 12.17
C LEU A 170 5.17 -14.58 10.92
N THR A 171 3.99 -14.10 10.55
CA THR A 171 3.30 -14.52 9.33
C THR A 171 4.09 -14.12 8.08
N GLY A 172 4.68 -12.93 8.07
CA GLY A 172 5.56 -12.45 7.01
C GLY A 172 6.77 -13.37 6.82
N SER A 173 7.44 -13.79 7.88
CA SER A 173 8.61 -14.68 7.83
C SER A 173 8.24 -16.08 7.33
N VAL A 174 7.10 -16.63 7.74
CA VAL A 174 6.60 -17.94 7.29
C VAL A 174 6.26 -17.90 5.79
N ILE A 175 5.60 -16.85 5.32
CA ILE A 175 5.27 -16.69 3.90
C ILE A 175 6.56 -16.53 3.07
N SER A 176 7.54 -15.76 3.56
CA SER A 176 8.84 -15.60 2.89
C SER A 176 9.57 -16.92 2.74
N SER A 177 9.61 -17.73 3.78
CA SER A 177 10.27 -19.06 3.73
C SER A 177 9.56 -20.04 2.80
N SER A 178 8.22 -19.96 2.72
CA SER A 178 7.43 -20.79 1.82
C SER A 178 7.60 -20.41 0.36
N VAL A 179 7.65 -19.11 0.07
CA VAL A 179 7.88 -18.58 -1.28
C VAL A 179 9.30 -18.89 -1.75
N SER A 180 10.31 -18.76 -0.90
CA SER A 180 11.70 -19.11 -1.25
C SER A 180 11.87 -20.59 -1.56
N LYS A 181 11.19 -21.48 -0.80
CA LYS A 181 11.16 -22.93 -1.09
C LYS A 181 10.49 -23.25 -2.42
N LEU A 182 9.36 -22.59 -2.74
CA LEU A 182 8.68 -22.76 -4.02
C LEU A 182 9.54 -22.28 -5.20
N LEU A 183 10.23 -21.15 -5.05
CA LEU A 183 11.16 -20.66 -6.08
C LEU A 183 12.35 -21.58 -6.28
N SER A 184 12.89 -22.21 -5.22
CA SER A 184 13.96 -23.17 -5.33
C SER A 184 13.54 -24.47 -6.02
N LEU A 185 12.26 -24.86 -5.93
CA LEU A 185 11.69 -26.02 -6.63
C LEU A 185 11.43 -25.76 -8.12
N ILE A 186 11.23 -24.51 -8.52
CA ILE A 186 11.01 -24.13 -9.93
C ILE A 186 12.33 -23.98 -10.69
N HIS A 187 13.46 -23.79 -9.99
CA HIS A 187 14.80 -23.66 -10.58
C HIS A 187 15.57 -25.00 -10.70
N ILE A 188 14.94 -26.15 -10.43
CA ILE A 188 15.42 -27.48 -10.76
C ILE A 188 14.66 -28.02 -11.97
#